data_9fca600daf176c41070ae198904cb4ea
#
_entry.id   9fca600daf176c41070ae198904cb4ea
#
_cell.length_a   1.000
_cell.length_b   1.000
_cell.length_c   1.000
_cell.angle_alpha   90.00
_cell.angle_beta   90.00
_cell.angle_gamma   90.00
#
_symmetry.space_group_name_H-M   'P 1'
#
loop_
_entity.id
_entity.type
_entity.pdbx_description
1 polymer ?
#
loop_
_entity_poly.entity_id
_entity_poly.type
_entity_poly.pdbx_seq_one_letter_code
_entity_poly.pdbx_strand_id
1 'polypeptide(L)'
;MGQLADKETKQEIVKKDVKKIKKRKRSYMLTLQTITAALLVLLILVGILKLVFYIGGISRIKLSDEGLTHSDRFENCVVVHGIDVSEHQDEIKWKKVKSSGADFVFIRAGYRSAETGELNEDADFRKNIKKAGKAGIMCGAYFFSQALNEAEAVEEAEYLLKLVKRYDIEMPLVIDYELYNGGRLQQKVEAGEMPASSMYHDVVLAFCRRVEKEGYESAVYANYDMLTNYMDSTLLDDEAVIWAAQYGGACDVKGNYRYWQCAEDAAVGGISGNVDHDIWYIEPNRVYSTLAEGKKNAVSVGDCKIEFDADSYKLKNHKAEPEVTVTYDGKKLRQGRHYILSFVKNTESGTGYAIVRGEGKYKDWVAVPFTIN
;
A
#
# COMPACT_ATOMS: atom_id res chain seq x y z
N MET A 1 9.05 -46.66 -90.22
CA MET A 1 9.42 -45.27 -89.77
C MET A 1 8.40 -44.58 -88.86
N GLY A 2 7.09 -44.96 -88.88
CA GLY A 2 6.06 -44.28 -88.04
C GLY A 2 6.13 -44.55 -86.50
N GLN A 3 6.62 -45.70 -86.05
CA GLN A 3 6.61 -46.04 -84.60
C GLN A 3 7.75 -45.37 -83.78
N LEU A 4 8.85 -44.92 -84.42
CA LEU A 4 9.96 -44.22 -83.79
C LEU A 4 9.56 -42.72 -83.54
N ALA A 5 8.91 -42.09 -84.47
CA ALA A 5 8.46 -40.70 -84.34
C ALA A 5 7.39 -40.50 -83.25
N ASP A 6 6.51 -41.50 -83.02
CA ASP A 6 5.48 -41.47 -81.98
C ASP A 6 6.12 -41.64 -80.61
N LYS A 7 7.20 -42.39 -80.44
CA LYS A 7 7.94 -42.58 -79.25
C LYS A 7 8.71 -41.30 -78.79
N GLU A 8 9.31 -40.61 -79.71
CA GLU A 8 10.02 -39.35 -79.47
C GLU A 8 9.07 -38.24 -79.05
N THR A 9 7.94 -38.14 -79.74
CA THR A 9 6.90 -37.15 -79.40
C THR A 9 6.32 -37.37 -77.98
N LYS A 10 6.07 -38.62 -77.58
CA LYS A 10 5.60 -38.99 -76.19
C LYS A 10 6.65 -38.68 -75.14
N GLN A 11 7.94 -38.93 -75.44
CA GLN A 11 9.02 -38.57 -74.50
C GLN A 11 9.19 -37.02 -74.34
N GLU A 12 8.98 -36.25 -75.33
CA GLU A 12 9.05 -34.79 -75.25
C GLU A 12 7.90 -34.20 -74.48
N ILE A 13 6.69 -34.73 -74.62
CA ILE A 13 5.51 -34.35 -73.80
C ILE A 13 5.75 -34.67 -72.36
N VAL A 14 6.22 -35.86 -72.03
CA VAL A 14 6.53 -36.25 -70.60
C VAL A 14 7.61 -35.35 -70.03
N LYS A 15 8.67 -35.00 -70.81
CA LYS A 15 9.70 -34.05 -70.33
C LYS A 15 9.15 -32.65 -70.03
N LYS A 16 8.23 -32.16 -70.88
CA LYS A 16 7.55 -30.85 -70.67
C LYS A 16 6.65 -30.87 -69.42
N ASP A 17 5.93 -31.93 -69.23
CA ASP A 17 5.05 -32.07 -68.04
C ASP A 17 5.86 -32.21 -66.77
N VAL A 18 6.94 -32.96 -66.72
CA VAL A 18 7.85 -33.06 -65.56
C VAL A 18 8.50 -31.70 -65.26
N LYS A 19 8.89 -30.92 -66.27
CA LYS A 19 9.41 -29.57 -66.12
C LYS A 19 8.35 -28.62 -65.53
N LYS A 20 7.11 -28.72 -65.99
CA LYS A 20 5.96 -27.92 -65.47
C LYS A 20 5.61 -28.26 -64.04
N ILE A 21 5.64 -29.55 -63.66
CA ILE A 21 5.44 -30.01 -62.27
C ILE A 21 6.55 -29.53 -61.36
N LYS A 22 7.83 -29.65 -61.79
CA LYS A 22 8.98 -29.14 -60.99
C LYS A 22 8.91 -27.62 -60.79
N LYS A 23 8.51 -26.86 -61.79
CA LYS A 23 8.33 -25.40 -61.70
C LYS A 23 7.17 -25.02 -60.74
N ARG A 24 6.05 -25.75 -60.80
CA ARG A 24 4.94 -25.59 -59.84
C ARG A 24 5.35 -25.93 -58.42
N LYS A 25 6.04 -27.06 -58.14
CA LYS A 25 6.55 -27.40 -56.83
C LYS A 25 7.52 -26.36 -56.29
N ARG A 26 8.43 -25.84 -57.09
CA ARG A 26 9.37 -24.80 -56.69
C ARG A 26 8.66 -23.48 -56.35
N SER A 27 7.66 -23.07 -57.14
CA SER A 27 6.83 -21.90 -56.87
C SER A 27 6.06 -22.07 -55.54
N TYR A 28 5.44 -23.24 -55.33
CA TYR A 28 4.69 -23.54 -54.08
C TYR A 28 5.60 -23.54 -52.86
N MET A 29 6.80 -24.12 -52.95
CA MET A 29 7.79 -24.11 -51.88
C MET A 29 8.26 -22.69 -51.54
N LEU A 30 8.49 -21.83 -52.55
CA LEU A 30 8.86 -20.42 -52.35
C LEU A 30 7.72 -19.65 -51.65
N THR A 31 6.49 -19.85 -52.08
CA THR A 31 5.31 -19.22 -51.44
C THR A 31 5.14 -19.68 -50.02
N LEU A 32 5.33 -20.97 -49.74
CA LEU A 32 5.26 -21.51 -48.35
C LEU A 32 6.36 -20.92 -47.48
N GLN A 33 7.60 -20.80 -47.97
CA GLN A 33 8.71 -20.20 -47.25
C GLN A 33 8.48 -18.70 -46.94
N THR A 34 7.90 -17.94 -47.91
CA THR A 34 7.57 -16.52 -47.68
C THR A 34 6.46 -16.35 -46.65
N ILE A 35 5.43 -17.20 -46.67
CA ILE A 35 4.35 -17.20 -45.67
C ILE A 35 4.90 -17.54 -44.26
N THR A 36 5.77 -18.55 -44.18
CA THR A 36 6.37 -18.96 -42.88
C THR A 36 7.26 -17.84 -42.32
N ALA A 37 8.06 -17.19 -43.17
CA ALA A 37 8.88 -16.06 -42.74
C ALA A 37 8.04 -14.87 -42.28
N ALA A 38 6.95 -14.55 -42.99
CA ALA A 38 6.03 -13.49 -42.61
C ALA A 38 5.34 -13.76 -41.26
N LEU A 39 4.93 -15.02 -41.01
CA LEU A 39 4.35 -15.42 -39.72
C LEU A 39 5.36 -15.31 -38.57
N LEU A 40 6.63 -15.68 -38.81
CA LEU A 40 7.69 -15.56 -37.81
C LEU A 40 7.98 -14.10 -37.45
N VAL A 41 8.02 -13.22 -38.45
CA VAL A 41 8.16 -11.77 -38.23
C VAL A 41 6.97 -11.21 -37.44
N LEU A 42 5.75 -11.64 -37.77
CA LEU A 42 4.55 -11.22 -37.02
C LEU A 42 4.60 -11.66 -35.55
N LEU A 43 5.02 -12.90 -35.26
CA LEU A 43 5.18 -13.41 -33.91
C LEU A 43 6.23 -12.63 -33.11
N ILE A 44 7.35 -12.26 -33.75
CA ILE A 44 8.38 -11.42 -33.13
C ILE A 44 7.83 -10.03 -32.84
N LEU A 45 7.11 -9.42 -33.75
CA LEU A 45 6.49 -8.10 -33.56
C LEU A 45 5.45 -8.12 -32.43
N VAL A 46 4.62 -9.16 -32.35
CA VAL A 46 3.68 -9.34 -31.24
C VAL A 46 4.41 -9.55 -29.89
N GLY A 47 5.53 -10.29 -29.90
CA GLY A 47 6.39 -10.46 -28.74
C GLY A 47 7.01 -9.14 -28.27
N ILE A 48 7.54 -8.33 -29.20
CA ILE A 48 8.09 -7.00 -28.91
C ILE A 48 6.99 -6.07 -28.41
N LEU A 49 5.81 -6.08 -29.03
CA LEU A 49 4.68 -5.25 -28.61
C LEU A 49 4.24 -5.60 -27.18
N LYS A 50 4.10 -6.90 -26.87
CA LYS A 50 3.82 -7.36 -25.47
C LYS A 50 4.90 -6.95 -24.49
N LEU A 51 6.18 -7.01 -24.89
CA LEU A 51 7.29 -6.57 -24.06
C LEU A 51 7.26 -5.06 -23.82
N VAL A 52 6.97 -4.26 -24.86
CA VAL A 52 6.83 -2.80 -24.77
C VAL A 52 5.64 -2.43 -23.89
N PHE A 53 4.49 -3.10 -24.03
CA PHE A 53 3.34 -2.91 -23.15
C PHE A 53 3.64 -3.35 -21.72
N TYR A 54 4.35 -4.46 -21.52
CA TYR A 54 4.78 -4.94 -20.20
C TYR A 54 5.74 -3.97 -19.53
N ILE A 55 6.77 -3.49 -20.23
CA ILE A 55 7.75 -2.51 -19.73
C ILE A 55 7.08 -1.13 -19.55
N GLY A 56 6.26 -0.69 -20.49
CA GLY A 56 5.53 0.58 -20.40
C GLY A 56 4.46 0.59 -19.30
N GLY A 57 3.80 -0.56 -19.05
CA GLY A 57 2.89 -0.74 -17.93
C GLY A 57 3.59 -0.68 -16.58
N ILE A 58 4.75 -1.34 -16.45
CA ILE A 58 5.56 -1.28 -15.22
C ILE A 58 6.05 0.16 -14.92
N SER A 59 6.33 0.95 -15.96
CA SER A 59 6.83 2.34 -15.82
C SER A 59 5.75 3.37 -15.47
N ARG A 60 4.45 3.00 -15.52
CA ARG A 60 3.31 3.94 -15.36
C ARG A 60 2.48 3.71 -14.11
N ILE A 61 2.66 2.62 -13.39
CA ILE A 61 1.86 2.30 -12.20
C ILE A 61 2.62 2.86 -10.99
N LYS A 62 2.49 4.16 -10.76
CA LYS A 62 2.96 4.84 -9.55
C LYS A 62 1.78 5.49 -8.87
N LEU A 63 1.76 5.41 -7.54
CA LEU A 63 0.86 6.21 -6.72
C LEU A 63 1.20 7.68 -6.91
N SER A 64 0.19 8.52 -7.10
CA SER A 64 0.35 9.96 -7.35
C SER A 64 -0.89 10.73 -6.88
N ASP A 65 -0.75 12.05 -6.81
CA ASP A 65 -1.83 12.99 -6.48
C ASP A 65 -2.71 13.31 -7.70
N GLU A 66 -2.51 12.65 -8.83
CA GLU A 66 -3.28 12.95 -10.04
C GLU A 66 -4.78 12.70 -9.82
N GLY A 67 -5.59 13.74 -9.99
CA GLY A 67 -7.03 13.68 -9.76
C GLY A 67 -7.45 13.86 -8.31
N LEU A 68 -6.52 14.05 -7.36
CA LEU A 68 -6.83 14.31 -5.97
C LEU A 68 -6.83 15.81 -5.66
N THR A 69 -7.76 16.23 -4.80
CA THR A 69 -7.85 17.58 -4.25
C THR A 69 -7.68 17.50 -2.73
N HIS A 70 -6.58 18.06 -2.25
CA HIS A 70 -6.30 18.09 -0.82
C HIS A 70 -6.94 19.32 -0.18
N SER A 71 -7.48 19.16 1.04
CA SER A 71 -8.05 20.29 1.80
C SER A 71 -6.96 21.31 2.17
N ASP A 72 -7.29 22.60 2.15
CA ASP A 72 -6.39 23.72 2.49
C ASP A 72 -5.71 23.57 3.84
N ARG A 73 -6.30 22.86 4.80
CA ARG A 73 -5.68 22.56 6.09
C ARG A 73 -4.39 21.74 5.99
N PHE A 74 -4.15 21.08 4.86
CA PHE A 74 -2.94 20.30 4.58
C PHE A 74 -1.93 21.02 3.68
N GLU A 75 -2.11 22.33 3.40
CA GLU A 75 -1.21 23.09 2.52
C GLU A 75 0.26 23.05 2.93
N ASN A 76 0.53 22.92 4.25
CA ASN A 76 1.88 22.81 4.81
C ASN A 76 2.34 21.37 5.02
N CYS A 77 1.53 20.39 4.63
CA CYS A 77 1.85 18.98 4.78
C CYS A 77 2.53 18.42 3.53
N VAL A 78 3.42 17.47 3.74
CA VAL A 78 3.86 16.57 2.69
C VAL A 78 2.84 15.46 2.55
N VAL A 79 2.46 15.17 1.31
CA VAL A 79 1.60 14.05 0.95
C VAL A 79 2.46 12.80 0.76
N VAL A 80 2.23 11.79 1.56
CA VAL A 80 2.91 10.49 1.51
C VAL A 80 1.92 9.44 1.07
N HIS A 81 2.29 8.63 0.08
CA HIS A 81 1.43 7.58 -0.47
C HIS A 81 1.64 6.25 0.22
N GLY A 82 0.56 5.55 0.42
CA GLY A 82 0.52 4.20 0.94
C GLY A 82 -0.58 3.36 0.32
N ILE A 83 -0.73 2.18 0.85
CA ILE A 83 -1.78 1.23 0.48
C ILE A 83 -2.28 0.52 1.73
N ASP A 84 -3.46 -0.05 1.66
CA ASP A 84 -3.83 -1.07 2.64
C ASP A 84 -4.13 -2.41 1.95
N VAL A 85 -3.93 -3.49 2.67
CA VAL A 85 -4.01 -4.85 2.13
C VAL A 85 -4.49 -5.87 3.18
N SER A 86 -5.05 -6.96 2.68
CA SER A 86 -5.47 -8.10 3.47
C SER A 86 -5.16 -9.42 2.74
N GLU A 87 -5.75 -10.52 3.16
CA GLU A 87 -5.72 -11.80 2.45
C GLU A 87 -6.41 -11.77 1.07
N HIS A 88 -7.15 -10.68 0.75
CA HIS A 88 -7.84 -10.53 -0.54
C HIS A 88 -6.89 -10.13 -1.68
N GLN A 89 -5.69 -9.63 -1.36
CA GLN A 89 -4.64 -9.41 -2.35
C GLN A 89 -3.80 -10.68 -2.48
N ASP A 90 -3.69 -11.21 -3.71
CA ASP A 90 -2.82 -12.35 -4.03
C ASP A 90 -1.36 -12.11 -3.60
N GLU A 91 -0.42 -12.89 -4.11
CA GLU A 91 0.99 -12.74 -3.77
C GLU A 91 1.54 -11.34 -4.11
N ILE A 92 1.90 -10.57 -3.09
CA ILE A 92 2.42 -9.20 -3.19
C ILE A 92 3.93 -9.20 -3.39
N LYS A 93 4.41 -8.46 -4.42
CA LYS A 93 5.84 -8.25 -4.71
C LYS A 93 6.31 -6.93 -4.09
N TRP A 94 6.51 -6.89 -2.80
CA TRP A 94 6.72 -5.71 -1.96
C TRP A 94 7.82 -4.73 -2.46
N LYS A 95 8.92 -5.24 -3.04
CA LYS A 95 9.94 -4.37 -3.66
C LYS A 95 9.37 -3.56 -4.84
N LYS A 96 8.42 -4.12 -5.60
CA LYS A 96 7.76 -3.38 -6.69
C LYS A 96 6.75 -2.39 -6.12
N VAL A 97 6.02 -2.75 -5.07
CA VAL A 97 5.12 -1.84 -4.34
C VAL A 97 5.90 -0.61 -3.85
N LYS A 98 7.04 -0.80 -3.18
CA LYS A 98 7.92 0.32 -2.79
C LYS A 98 8.36 1.17 -3.99
N SER A 99 8.75 0.55 -5.09
CA SER A 99 9.14 1.25 -6.32
C SER A 99 7.97 1.97 -7.01
N SER A 100 6.74 1.63 -6.67
CA SER A 100 5.52 2.32 -7.14
C SER A 100 5.14 3.53 -6.27
N GLY A 101 5.98 3.88 -5.29
CA GLY A 101 5.79 5.07 -4.45
C GLY A 101 5.06 4.82 -3.14
N ALA A 102 4.73 3.57 -2.78
CA ALA A 102 4.16 3.26 -1.48
C ALA A 102 5.25 3.35 -0.40
N ASP A 103 5.13 4.31 0.50
CA ASP A 103 6.03 4.53 1.62
C ASP A 103 5.52 3.90 2.91
N PHE A 104 4.21 3.69 3.04
CA PHE A 104 3.60 3.01 4.18
C PHE A 104 2.53 2.00 3.73
N VAL A 105 2.15 1.12 4.64
CA VAL A 105 1.08 0.14 4.43
C VAL A 105 0.34 -0.11 5.74
N PHE A 106 -0.99 -0.16 5.66
CA PHE A 106 -1.82 -0.79 6.69
C PHE A 106 -2.15 -2.22 6.26
N ILE A 107 -1.92 -3.19 7.15
CA ILE A 107 -2.12 -4.62 6.85
C ILE A 107 -3.17 -5.18 7.79
N ARG A 108 -4.23 -5.78 7.26
CA ARG A 108 -5.22 -6.45 8.10
C ARG A 108 -4.55 -7.55 8.92
N ALA A 109 -4.60 -7.43 10.23
CA ALA A 109 -4.06 -8.46 11.12
C ALA A 109 -5.11 -9.52 11.46
N GLY A 110 -6.36 -9.12 11.52
CA GLY A 110 -7.46 -10.01 11.81
C GLY A 110 -8.80 -9.30 11.70
N TYR A 111 -9.85 -10.03 12.02
CA TYR A 111 -11.21 -9.54 11.94
C TYR A 111 -12.12 -10.28 12.93
N ARG A 112 -13.18 -9.60 13.35
CA ARG A 112 -14.32 -10.28 13.98
C ARG A 112 -15.31 -10.67 12.88
N SER A 113 -15.67 -11.95 12.83
CA SER A 113 -16.65 -12.45 11.87
C SER A 113 -17.95 -11.69 11.99
N ALA A 114 -18.43 -11.15 10.86
CA ALA A 114 -19.70 -10.44 10.77
C ALA A 114 -20.90 -11.35 11.03
N GLU A 115 -20.75 -12.67 10.86
CA GLU A 115 -21.80 -13.65 11.06
C GLU A 115 -21.76 -14.28 12.46
N THR A 116 -20.57 -14.80 12.87
CA THR A 116 -20.44 -15.59 14.11
C THR A 116 -19.97 -14.78 15.30
N GLY A 117 -19.32 -13.62 15.07
CA GLY A 117 -18.68 -12.82 16.11
C GLY A 117 -17.34 -13.38 16.61
N GLU A 118 -16.81 -14.44 16.00
CA GLU A 118 -15.52 -15.03 16.37
C GLU A 118 -14.36 -14.18 15.85
N LEU A 119 -13.26 -14.16 16.63
CA LEU A 119 -12.03 -13.48 16.23
C LEU A 119 -11.19 -14.39 15.33
N ASN A 120 -10.73 -13.86 14.22
CA ASN A 120 -9.93 -14.56 13.23
C ASN A 120 -8.65 -13.79 12.90
N GLU A 121 -7.56 -14.51 12.66
CA GLU A 121 -6.35 -13.93 12.09
C GLU A 121 -6.48 -13.87 10.55
N ASP A 122 -6.03 -12.78 9.93
CA ASP A 122 -5.91 -12.70 8.47
C ASP A 122 -4.81 -13.68 8.00
N ALA A 123 -5.13 -14.50 7.01
CA ALA A 123 -4.27 -15.61 6.58
C ALA A 123 -2.91 -15.15 6.05
N ASP A 124 -2.84 -13.94 5.48
CA ASP A 124 -1.63 -13.38 4.88
C ASP A 124 -0.91 -12.35 5.75
N PHE A 125 -1.45 -11.98 6.92
CA PHE A 125 -0.87 -10.97 7.81
C PHE A 125 0.61 -11.19 8.07
N ARG A 126 0.97 -12.38 8.61
CA ARG A 126 2.35 -12.68 9.03
C ARG A 126 3.35 -12.64 7.87
N LYS A 127 2.90 -13.01 6.69
CA LYS A 127 3.71 -12.99 5.47
C LYS A 127 3.90 -11.55 5.00
N ASN A 128 2.82 -10.77 4.96
CA ASN A 128 2.80 -9.43 4.43
C ASN A 128 3.57 -8.45 5.31
N ILE A 129 3.32 -8.41 6.62
CA ILE A 129 4.01 -7.51 7.56
C ILE A 129 5.54 -7.70 7.51
N LYS A 130 6.00 -8.95 7.47
CA LYS A 130 7.44 -9.28 7.41
C LYS A 130 8.08 -8.90 6.07
N LYS A 131 7.35 -9.07 4.95
CA LYS A 131 7.89 -8.77 3.61
C LYS A 131 7.84 -7.27 3.32
N ALA A 132 6.82 -6.55 3.77
CA ALA A 132 6.70 -5.11 3.64
C ALA A 132 7.81 -4.37 4.39
N GLY A 133 8.02 -4.68 5.67
CA GLY A 133 9.11 -4.09 6.46
C GLY A 133 10.50 -4.37 5.84
N LYS A 134 10.75 -5.60 5.33
CA LYS A 134 11.99 -5.90 4.60
C LYS A 134 12.16 -5.12 3.29
N ALA A 135 11.08 -4.65 2.69
CA ALA A 135 11.14 -3.79 1.52
C ALA A 135 11.37 -2.31 1.86
N GLY A 136 11.38 -1.94 3.14
CA GLY A 136 11.52 -0.57 3.62
C GLY A 136 10.22 0.23 3.51
N ILE A 137 9.08 -0.43 3.65
CA ILE A 137 7.76 0.18 3.74
C ILE A 137 7.38 0.23 5.22
N MET A 138 6.99 1.39 5.73
CA MET A 138 6.52 1.56 7.10
C MET A 138 5.21 0.80 7.30
N CYS A 139 5.11 0.03 8.38
CA CYS A 139 4.00 -0.90 8.58
C CYS A 139 3.13 -0.49 9.76
N GLY A 140 1.81 -0.41 9.50
CA GLY A 140 0.75 -0.43 10.47
C GLY A 140 -0.08 -1.71 10.36
N ALA A 141 -0.99 -1.90 11.27
CA ALA A 141 -1.90 -3.02 11.21
C ALA A 141 -3.32 -2.60 11.58
N TYR A 142 -4.32 -3.18 10.93
CA TYR A 142 -5.72 -2.93 11.26
C TYR A 142 -6.47 -4.21 11.61
N PHE A 143 -7.53 -4.03 12.37
CA PHE A 143 -8.47 -5.08 12.75
C PHE A 143 -9.85 -4.70 12.27
N PHE A 144 -10.44 -5.50 11.37
CA PHE A 144 -11.82 -5.31 10.89
C PHE A 144 -12.78 -5.69 12.01
N SER A 145 -13.42 -4.67 12.56
CA SER A 145 -14.22 -4.76 13.76
C SER A 145 -15.71 -4.96 13.45
N GLN A 146 -16.32 -5.81 14.23
CA GLN A 146 -17.77 -5.93 14.34
C GLN A 146 -18.19 -5.86 15.81
N ALA A 147 -17.44 -5.11 16.63
CA ALA A 147 -17.73 -4.94 18.06
C ALA A 147 -19.07 -4.21 18.26
N LEU A 148 -19.88 -4.71 19.18
CA LEU A 148 -21.17 -4.14 19.54
C LEU A 148 -21.14 -3.35 20.85
N ASN A 149 -20.01 -3.39 21.55
CA ASN A 149 -19.78 -2.71 22.82
C ASN A 149 -18.28 -2.62 23.12
N GLU A 150 -17.93 -1.84 24.14
CA GLU A 150 -16.55 -1.60 24.59
C GLU A 150 -15.79 -2.89 24.94
N ALA A 151 -16.47 -3.88 25.58
CA ALA A 151 -15.81 -5.12 25.97
C ALA A 151 -15.34 -5.93 24.76
N GLU A 152 -16.16 -6.00 23.71
CA GLU A 152 -15.78 -6.65 22.45
C GLU A 152 -14.65 -5.89 21.74
N ALA A 153 -14.66 -4.54 21.77
CA ALA A 153 -13.60 -3.73 21.18
C ALA A 153 -12.25 -3.93 21.91
N VAL A 154 -12.27 -4.04 23.24
CA VAL A 154 -11.07 -4.37 24.03
C VAL A 154 -10.56 -5.77 23.69
N GLU A 155 -11.45 -6.74 23.51
CA GLU A 155 -11.08 -8.11 23.09
C GLU A 155 -10.39 -8.12 21.71
N GLU A 156 -10.91 -7.34 20.74
CA GLU A 156 -10.31 -7.15 19.42
C GLU A 156 -8.93 -6.50 19.50
N ALA A 157 -8.79 -5.45 20.32
CA ALA A 157 -7.51 -4.80 20.57
C ALA A 157 -6.47 -5.76 21.17
N GLU A 158 -6.86 -6.59 22.15
CA GLU A 158 -5.98 -7.59 22.75
C GLU A 158 -5.55 -8.67 21.74
N TYR A 159 -6.48 -9.07 20.86
CA TYR A 159 -6.18 -10.01 19.80
C TYR A 159 -5.16 -9.42 18.81
N LEU A 160 -5.37 -8.17 18.37
CA LEU A 160 -4.44 -7.45 17.51
C LEU A 160 -3.06 -7.31 18.15
N LEU A 161 -2.99 -6.85 19.39
CA LEU A 161 -1.74 -6.69 20.17
C LEU A 161 -0.94 -8.00 20.25
N LYS A 162 -1.62 -9.14 20.43
CA LYS A 162 -1.00 -10.46 20.43
C LYS A 162 -0.38 -10.80 19.08
N LEU A 163 -1.04 -10.44 17.97
CA LEU A 163 -0.56 -10.71 16.61
C LEU A 163 0.67 -9.87 16.28
N VAL A 164 0.66 -8.58 16.62
CA VAL A 164 1.72 -7.61 16.24
C VAL A 164 2.96 -7.66 17.11
N LYS A 165 2.91 -8.24 18.31
CA LYS A 165 3.98 -8.20 19.33
C LYS A 165 5.39 -8.54 18.86
N ARG A 166 5.54 -9.26 17.75
CA ARG A 166 6.85 -9.75 17.23
C ARG A 166 7.34 -8.97 16.03
N TYR A 167 6.65 -7.91 15.65
CA TYR A 167 6.95 -7.13 14.47
C TYR A 167 7.25 -5.69 14.84
N ASP A 168 8.07 -5.04 14.03
CA ASP A 168 8.31 -3.61 14.14
C ASP A 168 7.09 -2.90 13.52
N ILE A 169 6.31 -2.21 14.35
CA ILE A 169 5.14 -1.45 13.98
C ILE A 169 5.50 0.03 14.05
N GLU A 170 5.52 0.68 12.90
CA GLU A 170 5.96 2.07 12.77
C GLU A 170 4.79 3.04 12.57
N MET A 171 3.62 2.51 12.20
CA MET A 171 2.37 3.22 11.96
C MET A 171 1.33 2.81 13.03
N PRO A 172 0.18 3.49 13.13
CA PRO A 172 -0.85 3.15 14.10
C PRO A 172 -1.36 1.70 14.03
N LEU A 173 -1.87 1.23 15.15
CA LEU A 173 -2.79 0.09 15.20
C LEU A 173 -4.23 0.60 15.09
N VAL A 174 -4.97 0.10 14.12
CA VAL A 174 -6.22 0.70 13.67
C VAL A 174 -7.40 -0.22 13.98
N ILE A 175 -8.46 0.35 14.56
CA ILE A 175 -9.80 -0.26 14.49
C ILE A 175 -10.45 0.18 13.19
N ASP A 176 -10.83 -0.77 12.36
CA ASP A 176 -11.61 -0.57 11.14
C ASP A 176 -13.08 -0.82 11.49
N TYR A 177 -13.83 0.27 11.65
CA TYR A 177 -15.19 0.24 12.19
C TYR A 177 -16.20 0.76 11.17
N GLU A 178 -16.79 -0.18 10.44
CA GLU A 178 -17.72 0.13 9.36
C GLU A 178 -18.91 -0.83 9.31
N LEU A 179 -20.00 -0.40 8.68
CA LEU A 179 -21.17 -1.24 8.45
C LEU A 179 -20.87 -2.22 7.31
N TYR A 180 -20.91 -3.49 7.62
CA TYR A 180 -20.79 -4.56 6.64
C TYR A 180 -22.16 -5.13 6.31
N ASN A 181 -22.48 -5.23 5.03
CA ASN A 181 -23.82 -5.65 4.56
C ASN A 181 -24.24 -7.02 5.16
N GLY A 182 -25.31 -7.01 5.93
CA GLY A 182 -25.80 -8.18 6.65
C GLY A 182 -24.99 -8.56 7.89
N GLY A 183 -23.96 -7.78 8.23
CA GLY A 183 -23.13 -7.99 9.43
C GLY A 183 -23.85 -7.66 10.73
N ARG A 184 -23.33 -8.19 11.84
CA ARG A 184 -23.92 -8.05 13.19
C ARG A 184 -24.02 -6.60 13.65
N LEU A 185 -23.05 -5.74 13.31
CA LEU A 185 -23.08 -4.31 13.62
C LEU A 185 -24.21 -3.61 12.87
N GLN A 186 -24.32 -3.84 11.55
CA GLN A 186 -25.38 -3.27 10.75
C GLN A 186 -26.77 -3.70 11.26
N GLN A 187 -26.95 -4.98 11.60
CA GLN A 187 -28.23 -5.49 12.15
C GLN A 187 -28.60 -4.74 13.44
N LYS A 188 -27.65 -4.42 14.33
CA LYS A 188 -27.91 -3.64 15.53
C LYS A 188 -28.32 -2.20 15.24
N VAL A 189 -27.67 -1.58 14.26
CA VAL A 189 -27.99 -0.22 13.81
C VAL A 189 -29.39 -0.18 13.19
N GLU A 190 -29.72 -1.10 12.31
CA GLU A 190 -31.04 -1.21 11.67
C GLU A 190 -32.17 -1.52 12.67
N ALA A 191 -31.87 -2.25 13.74
CA ALA A 191 -32.79 -2.51 14.84
C ALA A 191 -33.00 -1.29 15.75
N GLY A 192 -32.24 -0.17 15.53
CA GLY A 192 -32.31 1.02 16.38
C GLY A 192 -31.69 0.83 17.76
N GLU A 193 -30.81 -0.16 17.91
CA GLU A 193 -30.16 -0.46 19.19
C GLU A 193 -28.89 0.38 19.43
N MET A 194 -28.44 1.14 18.44
CA MET A 194 -27.29 2.07 18.52
C MET A 194 -27.68 3.49 18.06
N PRO A 195 -28.61 4.18 18.75
CA PRO A 195 -29.16 5.46 18.24
C PRO A 195 -28.28 6.68 18.53
N ALA A 196 -27.30 6.59 19.44
CA ALA A 196 -26.48 7.73 19.86
C ALA A 196 -25.04 7.63 19.37
N SER A 197 -24.48 8.73 18.84
CA SER A 197 -23.08 8.81 18.39
C SER A 197 -22.10 8.37 19.46
N SER A 198 -22.36 8.67 20.74
CA SER A 198 -21.52 8.25 21.86
C SER A 198 -21.34 6.74 21.94
N MET A 199 -22.31 5.93 21.50
CA MET A 199 -22.18 4.47 21.54
C MET A 199 -21.10 3.97 20.57
N TYR A 200 -20.96 4.62 19.40
CA TYR A 200 -19.89 4.31 18.45
C TYR A 200 -18.54 4.80 18.99
N HIS A 201 -18.50 6.01 19.61
CA HIS A 201 -17.30 6.54 20.24
C HIS A 201 -16.80 5.64 21.35
N ASP A 202 -17.68 5.21 22.27
CA ASP A 202 -17.30 4.36 23.40
C ASP A 202 -16.62 3.07 22.90
N VAL A 203 -17.14 2.47 21.82
CA VAL A 203 -16.56 1.27 21.21
C VAL A 203 -15.17 1.55 20.64
N VAL A 204 -15.03 2.54 19.73
CA VAL A 204 -13.75 2.79 19.05
C VAL A 204 -12.69 3.31 20.04
N LEU A 205 -13.07 4.14 21.00
CA LEU A 205 -12.17 4.66 22.02
C LEU A 205 -11.73 3.59 23.04
N ALA A 206 -12.57 2.61 23.35
CA ALA A 206 -12.17 1.47 24.18
C ALA A 206 -11.03 0.67 23.52
N PHE A 207 -11.12 0.42 22.21
CA PHE A 207 -10.04 -0.19 21.43
C PHE A 207 -8.78 0.69 21.47
N CYS A 208 -8.89 1.97 21.14
CA CYS A 208 -7.77 2.92 21.09
C CYS A 208 -7.04 2.97 22.44
N ARG A 209 -7.76 3.19 23.55
CA ARG A 209 -7.19 3.23 24.90
C ARG A 209 -6.48 1.93 25.28
N ARG A 210 -7.01 0.78 24.85
CA ARG A 210 -6.36 -0.52 25.11
C ARG A 210 -5.04 -0.66 24.34
N VAL A 211 -5.00 -0.23 23.08
CA VAL A 211 -3.79 -0.21 22.24
C VAL A 211 -2.74 0.74 22.82
N GLU A 212 -3.15 1.95 23.17
CA GLU A 212 -2.27 2.99 23.72
C GLU A 212 -1.65 2.60 25.05
N LYS A 213 -2.36 1.84 25.88
CA LYS A 213 -1.83 1.31 27.13
C LYS A 213 -0.59 0.42 26.91
N GLU A 214 -0.48 -0.25 25.80
CA GLU A 214 0.71 -1.04 25.42
C GLU A 214 1.80 -0.20 24.74
N GLY A 215 1.54 1.10 24.50
CA GLY A 215 2.53 2.03 23.96
C GLY A 215 2.50 2.20 22.44
N TYR A 216 1.51 1.66 21.76
CA TYR A 216 1.30 1.91 20.33
C TYR A 216 0.47 3.16 20.10
N GLU A 217 0.65 3.80 18.96
CA GLU A 217 -0.30 4.80 18.46
C GLU A 217 -1.54 4.07 17.95
N SER A 218 -2.72 4.61 18.23
CA SER A 218 -3.99 4.08 17.75
C SER A 218 -4.61 4.96 16.67
N ALA A 219 -5.48 4.40 15.84
CA ALA A 219 -6.30 5.15 14.92
C ALA A 219 -7.66 4.49 14.71
N VAL A 220 -8.63 5.27 14.26
CA VAL A 220 -9.96 4.84 13.85
C VAL A 220 -10.08 4.99 12.34
N TYR A 221 -10.29 3.88 11.64
CA TYR A 221 -10.71 3.90 10.24
C TYR A 221 -12.22 3.77 10.18
N ALA A 222 -12.81 4.62 9.37
CA ALA A 222 -14.20 4.49 8.95
C ALA A 222 -14.45 5.25 7.64
N ASN A 223 -15.49 4.86 6.91
CA ASN A 223 -15.91 5.57 5.72
C ASN A 223 -16.61 6.89 6.06
N TYR A 224 -16.79 7.75 5.04
CA TYR A 224 -17.41 9.05 5.17
C TYR A 224 -18.78 9.00 5.85
N ASP A 225 -19.61 8.00 5.52
CA ASP A 225 -20.96 7.86 6.08
C ASP A 225 -20.92 7.59 7.59
N MET A 226 -20.08 6.63 8.02
CA MET A 226 -19.86 6.34 9.44
C MET A 226 -19.34 7.56 10.20
N LEU A 227 -18.33 8.24 9.66
CA LEU A 227 -17.69 9.40 10.30
C LEU A 227 -18.62 10.61 10.41
N THR A 228 -19.60 10.75 9.50
CA THR A 228 -20.46 11.92 9.42
C THR A 228 -21.83 11.70 10.06
N ASN A 229 -22.47 10.55 9.75
CA ASN A 229 -23.85 10.32 10.09
C ASN A 229 -24.05 9.48 11.36
N TYR A 230 -23.04 8.70 11.75
CA TYR A 230 -23.10 7.83 12.93
C TYR A 230 -22.20 8.28 14.07
N MET A 231 -20.92 8.52 13.80
CA MET A 231 -19.95 8.85 14.85
C MET A 231 -19.84 10.33 15.18
N ASP A 232 -20.07 11.24 14.22
CA ASP A 232 -19.65 12.65 14.33
C ASP A 232 -18.13 12.77 14.59
N SER A 233 -17.37 12.71 13.51
CA SER A 233 -15.90 12.68 13.55
C SER A 233 -15.25 13.85 14.31
N THR A 234 -15.95 15.00 14.45
CA THR A 234 -15.42 16.16 15.17
C THR A 234 -15.26 15.90 16.67
N LEU A 235 -15.98 14.93 17.21
CA LEU A 235 -15.87 14.53 18.60
C LEU A 235 -14.70 13.59 18.87
N LEU A 236 -14.05 13.05 17.81
CA LEU A 236 -12.86 12.20 17.92
C LEU A 236 -11.55 12.97 17.82
N ASP A 237 -11.58 14.26 17.41
CA ASP A 237 -10.39 15.04 17.01
C ASP A 237 -9.26 15.08 18.05
N ASP A 238 -9.60 15.11 19.33
CA ASP A 238 -8.64 15.18 20.43
C ASP A 238 -8.36 13.81 21.08
N GLU A 239 -9.13 12.76 20.73
CA GLU A 239 -9.07 11.47 21.40
C GLU A 239 -8.50 10.35 20.52
N ALA A 240 -8.58 10.45 19.20
CA ALA A 240 -8.08 9.44 18.28
C ALA A 240 -7.57 10.04 16.95
N VAL A 241 -6.61 9.38 16.33
CA VAL A 241 -6.22 9.66 14.95
C VAL A 241 -7.26 9.06 14.02
N ILE A 242 -7.70 9.84 13.02
CA ILE A 242 -8.69 9.37 12.05
C ILE A 242 -7.99 8.97 10.73
N TRP A 243 -8.37 7.82 10.21
CA TRP A 243 -8.14 7.38 8.84
C TRP A 243 -9.50 7.34 8.12
N ALA A 244 -9.77 8.38 7.35
CA ALA A 244 -11.03 8.56 6.67
C ALA A 244 -11.04 7.86 5.31
N ALA A 245 -12.10 7.14 4.97
CA ALA A 245 -12.30 6.63 3.62
C ALA A 245 -13.39 7.43 2.90
N GLN A 246 -13.01 8.04 1.78
CA GLN A 246 -13.91 8.71 0.85
C GLN A 246 -13.28 8.73 -0.53
N TYR A 247 -13.97 8.17 -1.51
CA TYR A 247 -13.51 8.07 -2.88
C TYR A 247 -14.04 9.23 -3.72
N GLY A 248 -13.49 9.42 -4.93
CA GLY A 248 -13.96 10.47 -5.85
C GLY A 248 -13.09 11.72 -5.88
N GLY A 249 -11.87 11.66 -5.37
CA GLY A 249 -10.85 12.68 -5.58
C GLY A 249 -10.78 13.78 -4.52
N ALA A 250 -11.69 13.83 -3.53
CA ALA A 250 -11.66 14.76 -2.40
C ALA A 250 -12.18 14.08 -1.13
N CYS A 251 -11.77 14.59 0.03
CA CYS A 251 -12.27 14.16 1.33
C CYS A 251 -12.97 15.31 2.06
N ASP A 252 -14.27 15.17 2.26
CA ASP A 252 -15.16 16.17 2.88
C ASP A 252 -15.38 15.94 4.38
N VAL A 253 -14.75 14.93 4.97
CA VAL A 253 -14.82 14.64 6.40
C VAL A 253 -14.38 15.86 7.20
N LYS A 254 -15.19 16.29 8.16
CA LYS A 254 -14.96 17.50 8.97
C LYS A 254 -13.98 17.28 10.10
N GLY A 255 -13.90 16.06 10.62
CA GLY A 255 -12.94 15.67 11.67
C GLY A 255 -11.48 15.80 11.21
N ASN A 256 -10.58 15.82 12.19
CA ASN A 256 -9.14 15.97 11.99
C ASN A 256 -8.48 14.65 11.55
N TYR A 257 -8.78 14.20 10.31
CA TYR A 257 -8.12 13.00 9.77
C TYR A 257 -6.65 13.28 9.42
N ARG A 258 -5.81 12.28 9.66
CA ARG A 258 -4.39 12.26 9.28
C ARG A 258 -4.11 11.35 8.10
N TYR A 259 -4.96 10.34 7.92
CA TYR A 259 -4.91 9.40 6.81
C TYR A 259 -6.20 9.48 5.99
N TRP A 260 -6.07 9.30 4.68
CA TRP A 260 -7.21 9.30 3.76
C TRP A 260 -7.06 8.15 2.77
N GLN A 261 -7.99 7.19 2.82
CA GLN A 261 -8.17 6.19 1.76
C GLN A 261 -8.96 6.85 0.63
N CYS A 262 -8.26 7.16 -0.46
CA CYS A 262 -8.78 7.99 -1.54
C CYS A 262 -9.32 7.20 -2.74
N ALA A 263 -8.99 5.90 -2.83
CA ALA A 263 -9.49 4.99 -3.86
C ALA A 263 -9.44 3.54 -3.37
N GLU A 264 -10.32 2.70 -3.93
CA GLU A 264 -10.39 1.25 -3.71
C GLU A 264 -9.99 0.42 -4.94
N ASP A 265 -9.59 1.09 -6.02
CA ASP A 265 -9.35 0.47 -7.32
C ASP A 265 -8.00 0.85 -7.94
N ALA A 266 -7.05 1.27 -7.11
CA ALA A 266 -5.74 1.66 -7.58
C ALA A 266 -4.96 0.46 -8.16
N ALA A 267 -4.24 0.72 -9.25
CA ALA A 267 -3.30 -0.23 -9.81
C ALA A 267 -1.89 0.07 -9.27
N VAL A 268 -1.27 -0.89 -8.59
CA VAL A 268 0.05 -0.74 -7.98
C VAL A 268 1.01 -1.81 -8.47
N GLY A 269 2.20 -1.42 -8.89
CA GLY A 269 3.21 -2.36 -9.36
C GLY A 269 3.56 -3.39 -8.29
N GLY A 270 3.33 -4.67 -8.60
CA GLY A 270 3.64 -5.77 -7.67
C GLY A 270 2.42 -6.37 -6.98
N ILE A 271 1.25 -5.80 -7.17
CA ILE A 271 -0.04 -6.37 -6.78
C ILE A 271 -0.80 -6.74 -8.05
N SER A 272 -1.53 -7.84 -8.00
CA SER A 272 -2.42 -8.29 -9.07
C SER A 272 -3.84 -7.87 -8.72
N GLY A 273 -4.51 -7.14 -9.63
CA GLY A 273 -5.83 -6.58 -9.35
C GLY A 273 -5.78 -5.23 -8.64
N ASN A 274 -6.90 -4.83 -8.08
CA ASN A 274 -7.11 -3.57 -7.40
C ASN A 274 -6.55 -3.61 -5.96
N VAL A 275 -6.15 -2.45 -5.48
CA VAL A 275 -5.73 -2.24 -4.09
C VAL A 275 -6.13 -0.83 -3.65
N ASP A 276 -6.34 -0.66 -2.37
CA ASP A 276 -6.69 0.62 -1.79
C ASP A 276 -5.49 1.57 -1.80
N HIS A 277 -5.76 2.84 -2.12
CA HIS A 277 -4.75 3.89 -2.15
C HIS A 277 -4.97 4.84 -0.99
N ASP A 278 -3.91 5.00 -0.19
CA ASP A 278 -3.91 5.81 1.01
C ASP A 278 -2.98 7.01 0.91
N ILE A 279 -3.41 8.07 1.52
CA ILE A 279 -2.64 9.29 1.75
C ILE A 279 -2.36 9.44 3.23
N TRP A 280 -1.13 9.83 3.56
CA TRP A 280 -0.74 10.25 4.90
C TRP A 280 -0.23 11.69 4.84
N TYR A 281 -0.83 12.59 5.64
CA TYR A 281 -0.45 13.99 5.75
C TYR A 281 0.54 14.19 6.89
N ILE A 282 1.72 14.73 6.56
CA ILE A 282 2.79 14.99 7.53
C ILE A 282 3.21 16.46 7.40
N GLU A 283 3.09 17.23 8.47
CA GLU A 283 3.68 18.56 8.56
C GLU A 283 5.16 18.41 8.97
N PRO A 284 6.12 18.79 8.12
CA PRO A 284 7.54 18.64 8.43
C PRO A 284 7.96 19.44 9.67
N ASN A 285 8.85 18.87 10.47
CA ASN A 285 9.37 19.41 11.73
C ASN A 285 8.30 19.58 12.84
N ARG A 286 7.05 19.26 12.59
CA ARG A 286 6.05 19.17 13.65
C ARG A 286 6.30 17.93 14.50
N VAL A 287 6.25 18.10 15.81
CA VAL A 287 6.28 16.97 16.75
C VAL A 287 4.86 16.43 16.90
N TYR A 288 4.66 15.17 16.59
CA TYR A 288 3.41 14.47 16.74
C TYR A 288 3.43 13.71 18.05
N SER A 289 2.52 14.06 18.95
CA SER A 289 2.40 13.42 20.25
C SER A 289 1.88 11.99 20.11
N THR A 290 2.54 11.06 20.79
CA THR A 290 2.01 9.72 20.99
C THR A 290 1.01 9.77 22.13
N LEU A 291 -0.22 9.41 21.89
CA LEU A 291 -1.30 9.37 22.92
C LEU A 291 -1.10 8.23 23.94
N ALA A 292 -0.05 7.43 23.80
CA ALA A 292 0.25 6.27 24.61
C ALA A 292 0.36 6.60 26.11
N GLU A 293 -0.59 6.15 26.89
CA GLU A 293 -0.70 6.43 28.33
C GLU A 293 0.53 5.98 29.12
N GLY A 294 1.14 4.87 28.75
CA GLY A 294 2.38 4.34 29.34
C GLY A 294 3.63 5.19 29.10
N LYS A 295 3.57 6.19 28.21
CA LYS A 295 4.69 7.07 27.86
C LYS A 295 4.57 8.50 28.41
N LYS A 296 3.64 8.79 29.32
CA LYS A 296 3.43 10.14 29.88
C LYS A 296 4.71 10.81 30.40
N ASN A 297 5.61 10.04 31.03
CA ASN A 297 6.86 10.54 31.60
C ASN A 297 8.09 10.33 30.68
N ALA A 298 7.89 9.88 29.44
CA ALA A 298 8.96 9.70 28.48
C ALA A 298 9.40 11.07 27.90
N VAL A 299 10.67 11.17 27.51
CA VAL A 299 11.23 12.36 26.86
C VAL A 299 10.72 12.43 25.42
N SER A 300 10.22 13.60 25.00
CA SER A 300 9.84 13.81 23.59
C SER A 300 11.08 13.80 22.67
N VAL A 301 10.99 13.17 21.50
CA VAL A 301 12.03 13.33 20.46
C VAL A 301 12.08 14.75 19.93
N GLY A 302 11.03 15.55 20.13
CA GLY A 302 11.03 16.98 19.83
C GLY A 302 12.00 17.78 20.68
N ASP A 303 12.40 17.28 21.85
CA ASP A 303 13.42 17.88 22.72
C ASP A 303 14.84 17.40 22.36
N CYS A 304 14.98 16.52 21.37
CA CYS A 304 16.25 15.98 20.92
C CYS A 304 16.83 16.82 19.76
N LYS A 305 18.16 16.89 19.70
CA LYS A 305 18.84 17.41 18.53
C LYS A 305 18.96 16.29 17.50
N ILE A 306 18.46 16.52 16.27
CA ILE A 306 18.52 15.59 15.15
C ILE A 306 19.40 16.20 14.08
N GLU A 307 20.45 15.50 13.67
CA GLU A 307 21.46 15.97 12.73
C GLU A 307 21.73 14.92 11.66
N PHE A 308 21.91 15.39 10.43
CA PHE A 308 22.34 14.59 9.30
C PHE A 308 23.87 14.70 9.13
N ASP A 309 24.50 13.67 8.57
CA ASP A 309 25.93 13.59 8.33
C ASP A 309 26.41 14.40 7.10
N ALA A 310 25.47 14.88 6.24
CA ALA A 310 25.75 15.73 5.08
C ALA A 310 24.55 16.64 4.74
N ASP A 311 24.80 17.67 3.91
CA ASP A 311 23.76 18.61 3.46
C ASP A 311 22.85 18.03 2.36
N SER A 312 23.34 17.03 1.60
CA SER A 312 22.57 16.38 0.54
C SER A 312 23.08 14.97 0.24
N TYR A 313 22.22 14.16 -0.35
CA TYR A 313 22.44 12.74 -0.57
C TYR A 313 22.16 12.34 -2.01
N LYS A 314 22.85 11.30 -2.49
CA LYS A 314 22.56 10.65 -3.78
C LYS A 314 21.82 9.35 -3.54
N LEU A 315 20.97 8.98 -4.50
CA LEU A 315 20.32 7.68 -4.48
C LEU A 315 21.37 6.54 -4.59
N LYS A 316 21.33 5.63 -3.62
CA LYS A 316 22.08 4.37 -3.64
C LYS A 316 21.08 3.22 -3.67
N ASN A 317 21.16 2.34 -4.67
CA ASN A 317 20.17 1.26 -4.84
C ASN A 317 18.73 1.78 -4.87
N HIS A 318 18.49 2.86 -5.60
CA HIS A 318 17.19 3.52 -5.78
C HIS A 318 16.58 4.14 -4.51
N LYS A 319 17.36 4.44 -3.48
CA LYS A 319 16.92 5.14 -2.27
C LYS A 319 18.03 5.98 -1.66
N ALA A 320 17.65 7.01 -0.89
CA ALA A 320 18.54 7.78 -0.04
C ALA A 320 18.17 7.53 1.43
N GLU A 321 19.12 7.03 2.21
CA GLU A 321 18.98 6.78 3.66
C GLU A 321 20.15 7.42 4.38
N PRO A 322 20.03 8.70 4.75
CA PRO A 322 21.06 9.44 5.51
C PRO A 322 21.44 8.76 6.82
N GLU A 323 22.68 8.95 7.25
CA GLU A 323 23.02 8.68 8.66
C GLU A 323 22.45 9.82 9.52
N VAL A 324 21.60 9.44 10.48
CA VAL A 324 20.94 10.37 11.41
C VAL A 324 21.51 10.20 12.80
N THR A 325 22.01 11.30 13.37
CA THR A 325 22.44 11.35 14.77
C THR A 325 21.38 12.05 15.61
N VAL A 326 20.87 11.36 16.62
CA VAL A 326 19.91 11.91 17.59
C VAL A 326 20.60 12.03 18.94
N THR A 327 20.57 13.23 19.54
CA THR A 327 21.17 13.49 20.85
C THR A 327 20.19 14.13 21.81
N TYR A 328 20.27 13.76 23.07
CA TYR A 328 19.51 14.36 24.18
C TYR A 328 20.44 14.62 25.35
N ASP A 329 20.41 15.82 25.91
CA ASP A 329 21.29 16.25 27.00
C ASP A 329 22.77 15.89 26.75
N GLY A 330 23.25 16.18 25.52
CA GLY A 330 24.61 15.92 25.07
C GLY A 330 24.98 14.45 24.85
N LYS A 331 24.04 13.52 25.02
CA LYS A 331 24.30 12.08 24.87
C LYS A 331 23.67 11.56 23.58
N LYS A 332 24.48 10.87 22.76
CA LYS A 332 23.99 10.19 21.53
C LYS A 332 23.04 9.05 21.90
N LEU A 333 21.85 9.08 21.29
CA LEU A 333 20.84 8.03 21.45
C LEU A 333 21.17 6.84 20.53
N ARG A 334 20.57 5.68 20.82
CA ARG A 334 20.76 4.44 20.05
C ARG A 334 19.49 4.12 19.26
N GLN A 335 19.62 4.05 17.93
CA GLN A 335 18.59 3.52 17.05
C GLN A 335 18.22 2.09 17.45
N GLY A 336 16.93 1.71 17.32
CA GLY A 336 16.39 0.42 17.73
C GLY A 336 16.21 0.23 19.23
N ARG A 337 16.62 1.23 20.06
CA ARG A 337 16.43 1.19 21.52
C ARG A 337 15.82 2.47 22.10
N HIS A 338 16.20 3.62 21.57
CA HIS A 338 15.76 4.93 22.05
C HIS A 338 14.90 5.63 21.02
N TYR A 339 15.08 5.29 19.75
CA TYR A 339 14.26 5.74 18.63
C TYR A 339 14.29 4.72 17.48
N ILE A 340 13.25 4.74 16.66
CA ILE A 340 13.16 4.07 15.38
C ILE A 340 13.36 5.13 14.29
N LEU A 341 14.04 4.76 13.20
CA LEU A 341 14.30 5.63 12.06
C LEU A 341 13.76 4.97 10.80
N SER A 342 12.87 5.69 10.12
CA SER A 342 12.30 5.30 8.84
C SER A 342 12.40 6.43 7.84
N PHE A 343 12.20 6.18 6.56
CA PHE A 343 12.31 7.19 5.51
C PHE A 343 11.11 7.14 4.57
N VAL A 344 10.61 8.32 4.19
CA VAL A 344 9.55 8.48 3.19
C VAL A 344 9.99 9.46 2.11
N LYS A 345 9.40 9.34 0.91
CA LYS A 345 9.78 10.13 -0.29
C LYS A 345 11.29 10.11 -0.56
N ASN A 346 11.93 8.99 -0.31
CA ASN A 346 13.39 8.86 -0.37
C ASN A 346 13.90 8.09 -1.60
N THR A 347 13.06 7.91 -2.62
CA THR A 347 13.36 7.11 -3.81
C THR A 347 13.58 7.93 -5.08
N GLU A 348 13.42 9.25 -5.01
CA GLU A 348 13.59 10.20 -6.14
C GLU A 348 14.37 11.42 -5.68
N SER A 349 14.94 12.20 -6.63
CA SER A 349 15.58 13.48 -6.31
C SER A 349 14.53 14.50 -5.86
N GLY A 350 14.95 15.39 -4.95
CA GLY A 350 14.08 16.38 -4.31
C GLY A 350 14.21 16.37 -2.79
N THR A 351 13.10 16.44 -2.07
CA THR A 351 13.07 16.39 -0.61
C THR A 351 12.58 15.05 -0.11
N GLY A 352 13.45 14.32 0.61
CA GLY A 352 13.10 13.16 1.40
C GLY A 352 12.90 13.53 2.87
N TYR A 353 12.28 12.64 3.64
CA TYR A 353 12.01 12.87 5.06
C TYR A 353 12.46 11.67 5.90
N ALA A 354 13.19 11.97 6.97
CA ALA A 354 13.54 11.01 8.02
C ALA A 354 12.50 11.09 9.13
N ILE A 355 11.81 10.00 9.37
CA ILE A 355 10.83 9.86 10.45
C ILE A 355 11.57 9.33 11.69
N VAL A 356 11.75 10.18 12.70
CA VAL A 356 12.35 9.80 13.97
C VAL A 356 11.24 9.60 14.99
N ARG A 357 11.03 8.36 15.44
CA ARG A 357 10.00 7.97 16.41
C ARG A 357 10.65 7.52 17.71
N GLY A 358 10.23 8.09 18.83
CA GLY A 358 10.74 7.76 20.16
C GLY A 358 10.36 6.34 20.60
N GLU A 359 11.34 5.62 21.20
CA GLU A 359 11.19 4.26 21.69
C GLU A 359 11.68 4.13 23.14
N GLY A 360 11.13 3.19 23.89
CA GLY A 360 11.49 2.95 25.30
C GLY A 360 11.20 4.16 26.19
N LYS A 361 12.25 4.87 26.63
CA LYS A 361 12.14 6.08 27.47
C LYS A 361 11.87 7.37 26.69
N TYR A 362 11.72 7.26 25.37
CA TYR A 362 11.41 8.37 24.48
C TYR A 362 10.03 8.16 23.86
N LYS A 363 9.39 9.27 23.48
CA LYS A 363 8.05 9.29 22.88
C LYS A 363 8.00 10.27 21.72
N ASP A 364 6.84 10.37 21.12
CA ASP A 364 6.49 11.24 20.02
C ASP A 364 7.28 10.92 18.74
N TRP A 365 6.97 11.59 17.66
CA TRP A 365 7.72 11.45 16.42
C TRP A 365 7.75 12.76 15.63
N VAL A 366 8.74 12.89 14.76
CA VAL A 366 8.95 14.05 13.91
C VAL A 366 9.47 13.62 12.54
N ALA A 367 9.01 14.30 11.48
CA ALA A 367 9.54 14.15 10.12
C ALA A 367 10.54 15.28 9.83
N VAL A 368 11.79 14.95 9.61
CA VAL A 368 12.87 15.93 9.35
C VAL A 368 13.27 15.86 7.88
N PRO A 369 13.17 16.97 7.12
CA PRO A 369 13.49 16.99 5.70
C PRO A 369 15.00 16.88 5.43
N PHE A 370 15.37 16.24 4.32
CA PHE A 370 16.72 16.21 3.78
C PHE A 370 16.72 16.28 2.25
N THR A 371 17.83 16.76 1.65
CA THR A 371 17.93 16.95 0.20
C THR A 371 18.48 15.71 -0.51
N ILE A 372 17.88 15.34 -1.64
CA ILE A 372 18.31 14.26 -2.52
C ILE A 372 18.65 14.84 -3.90
N ASN A 373 19.91 14.64 -4.33
CA ASN A 373 20.44 15.10 -5.63
C ASN A 373 20.35 14.03 -6.72
#